data_3f1cb1a8250035e75b63b7444c86f300
#
_entry.id   3f1cb1a8250035e75b63b7444c86f300
#
_cell.length_a   1.000
_cell.length_b   1.000
_cell.length_c   1.000
_cell.angle_alpha   90.00
_cell.angle_beta   90.00
_cell.angle_gamma   90.00
#
_symmetry.space_group_name_H-M   'P 1'
#
loop_
_entity.id
_entity.type
_entity.pdbx_description
1 polymer ?
#
loop_
_entity_poly.entity_id
_entity_poly.type
_entity_poly.pdbx_seq_one_letter_code
_entity_poly.pdbx_strand_id
1 'polypeptide(L)'
;MSNRPEERLDRRDFMIASIATAGASAALAVAAGTANAQSAATTSADPASGTVYTGDIVQGKRVASALDVNDLEPGKKHFLYFRGVQMPTGQHWYVSVTVAKGVKPGKRVVLVSGVHGDEMSSVHTVQTVMNQLDPGEMSGTVMAVTDVSSPALEGMQRRWPNSGRGVDLIDINREWPGNENGATAASRHAGLLFNRLLRPNADFAIDFHTGTTGFDVTAFNLASMDVPEIKAMVELYPVGQIFANHAYPGVLHNAFVDVGIPAFTPEIGAARVLNLEMISLFVEGTMNVLKHHGILAGPLGRTGKDVGVFIGNSALPILATQGGLVEHLVKLNDKVEAGQKVAIQRNSFGEVVAEYTSSLAGEVTGQRSDAMSEPGNPLAFILFHKATPDGGETYPE
;
A
#
# COMPACT_ATOMS: atom_id res chain seq x y z
N MET A 1 -0.52 5.55 -58.36
CA MET A 1 -0.60 6.52 -57.25
C MET A 1 -1.70 6.04 -56.34
N SER A 2 -1.33 5.34 -55.28
CA SER A 2 -2.27 4.73 -54.32
C SER A 2 -2.15 5.47 -52.97
N ASN A 3 -3.19 6.23 -52.61
CA ASN A 3 -3.33 6.85 -51.31
C ASN A 3 -3.65 5.76 -50.29
N ARG A 4 -2.77 5.54 -49.30
CA ARG A 4 -3.12 4.88 -48.04
C ARG A 4 -3.43 5.96 -47.01
N PRO A 5 -4.49 5.84 -46.22
CA PRO A 5 -4.74 6.73 -45.09
C PRO A 5 -3.79 6.42 -43.94
N GLU A 6 -3.20 7.46 -43.37
CA GLU A 6 -2.46 7.38 -42.11
C GLU A 6 -3.45 7.11 -40.94
N GLU A 7 -3.37 5.94 -40.35
CA GLU A 7 -4.01 5.64 -39.06
C GLU A 7 -3.33 6.46 -37.98
N ARG A 8 -4.05 7.42 -37.39
CA ARG A 8 -3.66 8.09 -36.15
C ARG A 8 -3.86 7.11 -35.03
N LEU A 9 -2.77 6.63 -34.43
CA LEU A 9 -2.78 5.90 -33.17
C LEU A 9 -3.38 6.77 -32.06
N ASP A 10 -4.39 6.24 -31.37
CA ASP A 10 -5.05 6.90 -30.24
C ASP A 10 -4.09 6.95 -29.04
N ARG A 11 -4.13 8.03 -28.28
CA ARG A 11 -3.29 8.25 -27.09
C ARG A 11 -3.47 7.20 -26.00
N ARG A 12 -4.54 6.41 -26.05
CA ARG A 12 -4.80 5.27 -25.16
C ARG A 12 -3.88 4.08 -25.43
N ASP A 13 -3.50 3.84 -26.66
CA ASP A 13 -2.64 2.70 -27.02
C ASP A 13 -1.18 2.92 -26.63
N PHE A 14 -0.75 4.15 -26.42
CA PHE A 14 0.60 4.47 -25.99
C PHE A 14 0.90 4.16 -24.52
N MET A 15 -0.12 4.18 -23.63
CA MET A 15 0.05 3.84 -22.22
C MET A 15 0.09 2.33 -21.96
N ILE A 16 -0.45 1.51 -22.86
CA ILE A 16 -0.43 0.04 -22.75
C ILE A 16 0.86 -0.54 -23.37
N ALA A 17 1.46 0.13 -24.35
CA ALA A 17 2.64 -0.36 -25.05
C ALA A 17 3.98 -0.20 -24.28
N SER A 18 4.04 0.63 -23.24
CA SER A 18 5.27 0.87 -22.48
C SER A 18 5.59 -0.19 -21.42
N ILE A 19 4.73 -1.20 -21.24
CA ILE A 19 4.93 -2.30 -20.28
C ILE A 19 5.28 -3.63 -20.96
N ALA A 20 5.24 -3.72 -22.30
CA ALA A 20 5.33 -4.98 -23.03
C ALA A 20 6.59 -5.19 -23.89
N THR A 21 7.72 -4.56 -23.59
CA THR A 21 8.97 -4.82 -24.32
C THR A 21 10.15 -5.16 -23.41
N ALA A 22 10.12 -6.36 -22.81
CA ALA A 22 11.33 -7.12 -22.48
C ALA A 22 10.96 -8.60 -22.23
N GLY A 23 10.99 -9.42 -23.25
CA GLY A 23 10.82 -10.85 -23.04
C GLY A 23 10.61 -11.71 -24.29
N ALA A 24 11.40 -11.49 -25.34
CA ALA A 24 11.58 -12.52 -26.36
C ALA A 24 12.99 -13.08 -26.21
N SER A 25 13.14 -14.18 -25.51
CA SER A 25 14.40 -14.95 -25.48
C SER A 25 14.16 -16.39 -25.91
N ALA A 26 14.93 -16.78 -26.89
CA ALA A 26 14.98 -18.04 -27.58
C ALA A 26 14.91 -19.27 -26.68
N ALA A 27 14.08 -20.23 -27.09
CA ALA A 27 14.12 -21.60 -26.60
C ALA A 27 15.41 -22.28 -27.09
N LEU A 28 16.32 -22.58 -26.18
CA LEU A 28 17.37 -23.59 -26.40
C LEU A 28 16.90 -24.88 -25.74
N ALA A 29 16.63 -25.88 -26.57
CA ALA A 29 16.43 -27.25 -26.11
C ALA A 29 17.80 -27.81 -25.68
N VAL A 30 17.95 -28.13 -24.38
CA VAL A 30 19.06 -28.95 -23.88
C VAL A 30 18.46 -30.29 -23.44
N ALA A 31 19.02 -31.33 -24.04
CA ALA A 31 18.65 -32.73 -23.82
C ALA A 31 18.83 -33.13 -22.33
N ALA A 32 17.86 -33.91 -21.87
CA ALA A 32 17.76 -34.44 -20.54
C ALA A 32 18.91 -35.42 -20.17
N GLY A 33 19.65 -35.08 -19.14
CA GLY A 33 20.34 -36.02 -18.31
C GLY A 33 19.48 -36.35 -17.10
N THR A 34 19.05 -37.60 -16.97
CA THR A 34 18.25 -38.07 -15.82
C THR A 34 19.11 -38.09 -14.57
N ALA A 35 19.00 -37.08 -13.73
CA ALA A 35 19.37 -37.18 -12.33
C ALA A 35 18.07 -37.35 -11.53
N ASN A 36 17.92 -38.54 -10.90
CA ASN A 36 16.87 -38.81 -9.92
C ASN A 36 17.06 -37.88 -8.71
N ALA A 37 16.52 -36.68 -8.76
CA ALA A 37 16.23 -35.91 -7.56
C ALA A 37 14.92 -36.46 -7.03
N GLN A 38 14.95 -37.17 -5.93
CA GLN A 38 13.80 -37.56 -5.15
C GLN A 38 13.05 -36.26 -4.80
N SER A 39 11.98 -36.01 -5.55
CA SER A 39 10.98 -35.00 -5.22
C SER A 39 10.39 -35.41 -3.87
N ALA A 40 10.84 -34.76 -2.81
CA ALA A 40 10.05 -34.69 -1.61
C ALA A 40 8.76 -33.95 -2.02
N ALA A 41 7.70 -34.70 -2.26
CA ALA A 41 6.37 -34.18 -2.41
C ALA A 41 6.04 -33.40 -1.14
N THR A 42 6.23 -32.09 -1.19
CA THR A 42 5.59 -31.20 -0.23
C THR A 42 4.12 -31.23 -0.59
N THR A 43 3.38 -32.15 0.06
CA THR A 43 1.93 -32.02 0.21
C THR A 43 1.67 -30.56 0.55
N SER A 44 0.80 -29.92 -0.23
CA SER A 44 0.15 -28.68 0.18
C SER A 44 -0.60 -29.03 1.47
N ALA A 45 0.06 -28.81 2.60
CA ALA A 45 -0.61 -28.88 3.88
C ALA A 45 -1.71 -27.82 3.84
N ASP A 46 -2.94 -28.24 4.06
CA ASP A 46 -3.99 -27.34 4.54
C ASP A 46 -3.37 -26.38 5.55
N PRO A 47 -3.71 -25.08 5.52
CA PRO A 47 -3.14 -24.14 6.46
C PRO A 47 -3.27 -24.72 7.85
N ALA A 48 -2.15 -25.02 8.50
CA ALA A 48 -2.12 -25.69 9.78
C ALA A 48 -3.07 -24.93 10.72
N SER A 49 -4.12 -25.59 11.21
CA SER A 49 -5.02 -24.99 12.19
C SER A 49 -4.20 -24.73 13.46
N GLY A 50 -3.91 -23.45 13.73
CA GLY A 50 -3.19 -23.03 14.93
C GLY A 50 -1.81 -22.43 14.70
N THR A 51 -1.23 -21.92 15.77
CA THR A 51 0.09 -21.26 15.77
C THR A 51 1.23 -22.30 15.70
N VAL A 52 2.13 -22.11 14.75
CA VAL A 52 3.33 -22.94 14.58
C VAL A 52 4.56 -22.12 14.94
N TYR A 53 5.19 -22.45 16.06
CA TYR A 53 6.47 -21.85 16.46
C TYR A 53 7.64 -22.63 15.86
N THR A 54 8.66 -21.91 15.39
CA THR A 54 9.86 -22.52 14.78
C THR A 54 10.83 -23.11 15.81
N GLY A 55 10.73 -22.69 17.06
CA GLY A 55 11.72 -22.94 18.11
C GLY A 55 12.79 -21.84 18.23
N ASP A 56 12.93 -20.99 17.23
CA ASP A 56 13.87 -19.87 17.25
C ASP A 56 13.44 -18.78 18.23
N ILE A 57 14.43 -18.09 18.80
CA ILE A 57 14.26 -16.88 19.62
C ILE A 57 15.09 -15.75 18.99
N VAL A 58 14.44 -14.67 18.59
CA VAL A 58 15.08 -13.48 18.04
C VAL A 58 14.83 -12.31 18.98
N GLN A 59 15.88 -11.65 19.43
CA GLN A 59 15.81 -10.54 20.40
C GLN A 59 14.89 -10.84 21.61
N GLY A 60 14.96 -12.06 22.11
CA GLY A 60 14.15 -12.52 23.27
C GLY A 60 12.69 -12.82 22.95
N LYS A 61 12.27 -12.77 21.70
CA LYS A 61 10.89 -13.05 21.26
C LYS A 61 10.82 -14.34 20.46
N ARG A 62 9.72 -15.09 20.65
CA ARG A 62 9.46 -16.34 19.90
C ARG A 62 9.19 -16.04 18.44
N VAL A 63 9.62 -16.97 17.57
CA VAL A 63 9.39 -16.91 16.13
C VAL A 63 8.27 -17.88 15.74
N ALA A 64 7.28 -17.40 15.01
CA ALA A 64 6.21 -18.19 14.42
C ALA A 64 6.42 -18.33 12.90
N SER A 65 6.01 -19.45 12.31
CA SER A 65 5.88 -19.67 10.87
C SER A 65 4.43 -19.76 10.39
N ALA A 66 3.49 -19.83 11.32
CA ALA A 66 2.06 -19.60 11.16
C ALA A 66 1.54 -19.04 12.49
N LEU A 67 0.57 -18.14 12.45
CA LEU A 67 -0.03 -17.55 13.64
C LEU A 67 -1.56 -17.63 13.54
N ASP A 68 -2.16 -18.17 14.60
CA ASP A 68 -3.57 -17.99 14.93
C ASP A 68 -3.67 -17.16 16.21
N VAL A 69 -4.21 -15.95 16.12
CA VAL A 69 -4.35 -15.08 17.30
C VAL A 69 -5.29 -15.65 18.35
N ASN A 70 -6.10 -16.65 18.02
CA ASN A 70 -6.97 -17.33 18.98
C ASN A 70 -6.17 -18.16 20.01
N ASP A 71 -4.97 -18.64 19.65
CA ASP A 71 -4.09 -19.40 20.52
C ASP A 71 -3.37 -18.54 21.58
N LEU A 72 -3.42 -17.23 21.43
CA LEU A 72 -2.76 -16.30 22.33
C LEU A 72 -3.63 -16.04 23.60
N GLU A 73 -2.98 -15.78 24.71
CA GLU A 73 -3.64 -15.50 25.98
C GLU A 73 -4.38 -14.14 25.91
N PRO A 74 -5.68 -14.09 26.30
CA PRO A 74 -6.43 -12.84 26.30
C PRO A 74 -5.96 -11.87 27.40
N GLY A 75 -6.30 -10.58 27.24
CA GLY A 75 -5.97 -9.52 28.20
C GLY A 75 -4.50 -9.09 28.16
N LYS A 76 -3.77 -9.42 27.12
CA LYS A 76 -2.31 -9.16 27.02
C LYS A 76 -1.90 -8.61 25.65
N LYS A 77 -0.76 -7.91 25.63
CA LYS A 77 0.01 -7.67 24.41
C LYS A 77 1.06 -8.76 24.25
N HIS A 78 1.11 -9.33 23.03
CA HIS A 78 2.09 -10.33 22.63
C HIS A 78 3.01 -9.73 21.58
N PHE A 79 4.32 -10.03 21.69
CA PHE A 79 5.34 -9.59 20.77
C PHE A 79 6.06 -10.82 20.23
N LEU A 80 6.00 -10.99 18.93
CA LEU A 80 6.50 -12.16 18.19
C LEU A 80 7.28 -11.70 16.98
N TYR A 81 8.12 -12.59 16.45
CA TYR A 81 8.58 -12.49 15.07
C TYR A 81 7.87 -13.52 14.21
N PHE A 82 7.56 -13.15 12.98
CA PHE A 82 7.10 -14.09 11.96
C PHE A 82 8.25 -14.37 11.00
N ARG A 83 8.45 -15.65 10.67
CA ARG A 83 9.51 -16.11 9.76
C ARG A 83 9.09 -15.90 8.31
N GLY A 84 9.70 -14.94 7.64
CA GLY A 84 9.54 -14.67 6.23
C GLY A 84 10.44 -15.55 5.33
N VAL A 85 10.63 -15.10 4.10
CA VAL A 85 11.44 -15.79 3.10
C VAL A 85 12.92 -15.84 3.51
N GLN A 86 13.66 -16.82 2.99
CA GLN A 86 15.11 -16.89 3.19
C GLN A 86 15.86 -15.79 2.43
N MET A 87 16.91 -15.28 3.09
CA MET A 87 17.91 -14.43 2.47
C MET A 87 18.86 -15.27 1.59
N PRO A 88 19.62 -14.65 0.67
CA PRO A 88 20.66 -15.35 -0.09
C PRO A 88 21.71 -16.06 0.76
N THR A 89 21.91 -15.61 2.01
CA THR A 89 22.83 -16.21 3.00
C THR A 89 22.25 -17.45 3.70
N GLY A 90 21.00 -17.82 3.42
CA GLY A 90 20.31 -18.96 4.05
C GLY A 90 19.58 -18.62 5.34
N GLN A 91 19.80 -17.45 5.94
CA GLN A 91 19.02 -16.95 7.07
C GLN A 91 17.61 -16.53 6.61
N HIS A 92 16.70 -16.23 7.54
CA HIS A 92 15.38 -15.74 7.22
C HIS A 92 15.23 -14.24 7.50
N TRP A 93 14.44 -13.55 6.69
CA TRP A 93 13.85 -12.29 7.09
C TRP A 93 12.81 -12.55 8.17
N TYR A 94 12.80 -11.73 9.19
CA TYR A 94 11.81 -11.76 10.26
C TYR A 94 10.99 -10.49 10.23
N VAL A 95 9.67 -10.62 10.44
CA VAL A 95 8.73 -9.49 10.53
C VAL A 95 8.23 -9.38 11.94
N SER A 96 8.18 -8.16 12.46
CA SER A 96 7.70 -7.88 13.81
C SER A 96 6.18 -7.97 13.86
N VAL A 97 5.66 -8.76 14.79
CA VAL A 97 4.22 -8.93 15.02
C VAL A 97 3.88 -8.53 16.45
N THR A 98 2.99 -7.57 16.59
CA THR A 98 2.41 -7.17 17.88
C THR A 98 0.93 -7.52 17.88
N VAL A 99 0.46 -8.25 18.90
CA VAL A 99 -0.94 -8.60 19.05
C VAL A 99 -1.48 -8.07 20.39
N ALA A 100 -2.45 -7.18 20.34
CA ALA A 100 -3.24 -6.78 21.49
C ALA A 100 -4.52 -7.61 21.50
N LYS A 101 -4.58 -8.63 22.36
CA LYS A 101 -5.75 -9.52 22.46
C LYS A 101 -6.61 -9.13 23.67
N GLY A 102 -7.83 -8.68 23.39
CA GLY A 102 -8.80 -8.27 24.40
C GLY A 102 -9.24 -9.39 25.32
N VAL A 103 -9.73 -9.03 26.49
CA VAL A 103 -10.31 -9.98 27.49
C VAL A 103 -11.64 -10.56 27.03
N LYS A 104 -12.35 -9.89 26.09
CA LYS A 104 -13.64 -10.34 25.56
C LYS A 104 -13.51 -10.74 24.10
N PRO A 105 -14.28 -11.72 23.64
CA PRO A 105 -14.35 -12.03 22.20
C PRO A 105 -14.89 -10.82 21.40
N GLY A 106 -14.50 -10.72 20.14
CA GLY A 106 -14.90 -9.64 19.23
C GLY A 106 -14.23 -9.77 17.89
N LYS A 107 -14.31 -8.72 17.07
CA LYS A 107 -13.69 -8.66 15.75
C LYS A 107 -12.17 -8.68 15.84
N ARG A 108 -11.55 -9.19 14.77
CA ARG A 108 -10.09 -9.22 14.58
C ARG A 108 -9.72 -8.25 13.48
N VAL A 109 -8.81 -7.35 13.77
CA VAL A 109 -8.28 -6.40 12.78
C VAL A 109 -6.79 -6.61 12.59
N VAL A 110 -6.36 -6.50 11.34
CA VAL A 110 -4.95 -6.52 10.95
C VAL A 110 -4.55 -5.13 10.47
N LEU A 111 -3.56 -4.54 11.14
CA LEU A 111 -2.93 -3.27 10.78
C LEU A 111 -1.58 -3.59 10.15
N VAL A 112 -1.34 -3.12 8.93
CA VAL A 112 -0.11 -3.40 8.19
C VAL A 112 0.59 -2.10 7.85
N SER A 113 1.93 -2.08 7.95
CA SER A 113 2.78 -0.97 7.47
C SER A 113 4.17 -1.49 7.11
N GLY A 114 5.01 -0.64 6.54
CA GLY A 114 6.35 -1.04 6.11
C GLY A 114 6.33 -1.99 4.90
N VAL A 115 5.26 -1.99 4.11
CA VAL A 115 5.19 -2.65 2.80
C VAL A 115 6.23 -2.02 1.86
N HIS A 116 6.36 -0.69 1.90
CA HIS A 116 7.49 0.02 1.30
C HIS A 116 8.44 0.52 2.39
N GLY A 117 9.73 0.44 2.12
CA GLY A 117 10.76 0.71 3.13
C GLY A 117 11.13 2.17 3.31
N ASP A 118 10.52 3.08 2.59
CA ASP A 118 10.70 4.54 2.72
C ASP A 118 9.52 5.25 3.39
N GLU A 119 8.49 4.52 3.83
CA GLU A 119 7.21 5.07 4.29
C GLU A 119 7.09 5.12 5.83
N MET A 120 7.87 5.99 6.48
CA MET A 120 8.07 5.98 7.94
C MET A 120 6.85 6.44 8.74
N SER A 121 6.06 7.41 8.24
CA SER A 121 4.85 7.87 8.95
C SER A 121 3.81 6.76 9.09
N SER A 122 3.72 5.84 8.12
CA SER A 122 2.83 4.66 8.18
C SER A 122 3.22 3.75 9.34
N VAL A 123 4.50 3.43 9.46
CA VAL A 123 5.06 2.59 10.55
C VAL A 123 4.78 3.22 11.92
N HIS A 124 5.08 4.52 12.06
CA HIS A 124 4.88 5.22 13.34
C HIS A 124 3.40 5.34 13.73
N THR A 125 2.50 5.49 12.74
CA THR A 125 1.04 5.50 12.99
C THR A 125 0.59 4.18 13.62
N VAL A 126 0.97 3.05 13.04
CA VAL A 126 0.60 1.72 13.55
C VAL A 126 1.20 1.49 14.94
N GLN A 127 2.48 1.84 15.16
CA GLN A 127 3.11 1.76 16.47
C GLN A 127 2.37 2.61 17.51
N THR A 128 1.95 3.82 17.15
CA THR A 128 1.25 4.74 18.03
C THR A 128 -0.13 4.19 18.42
N VAL A 129 -0.88 3.65 17.46
CA VAL A 129 -2.16 2.96 17.74
C VAL A 129 -1.93 1.81 18.71
N MET A 130 -0.99 0.91 18.42
CA MET A 130 -0.74 -0.27 19.26
C MET A 130 -0.29 0.10 20.68
N ASN A 131 0.44 1.21 20.85
CA ASN A 131 0.88 1.68 22.15
C ASN A 131 -0.29 2.18 23.01
N GLN A 132 -1.34 2.76 22.42
CA GLN A 132 -2.52 3.28 23.10
C GLN A 132 -3.53 2.19 23.54
N LEU A 133 -3.43 0.96 22.98
CA LEU A 133 -4.35 -0.10 23.30
C LEU A 133 -4.09 -0.68 24.70
N ASP A 134 -5.14 -0.87 25.47
CA ASP A 134 -5.13 -1.68 26.70
C ASP A 134 -5.96 -2.96 26.51
N PRO A 135 -5.33 -4.12 26.34
CA PRO A 135 -6.04 -5.39 26.16
C PRO A 135 -7.02 -5.72 27.31
N GLY A 136 -6.79 -5.20 28.50
CA GLY A 136 -7.70 -5.38 29.64
C GLY A 136 -9.08 -4.75 29.43
N GLU A 137 -9.18 -3.74 28.56
CA GLU A 137 -10.42 -3.01 28.27
C GLU A 137 -11.01 -3.33 26.89
N MET A 138 -10.34 -4.20 26.09
CA MET A 138 -10.70 -4.49 24.72
C MET A 138 -11.65 -5.69 24.57
N SER A 139 -12.43 -5.63 23.47
CA SER A 139 -13.15 -6.79 22.92
C SER A 139 -12.55 -7.12 21.54
N GLY A 140 -12.23 -8.41 21.30
CA GLY A 140 -11.58 -8.82 20.04
C GLY A 140 -10.06 -8.64 20.04
N THR A 141 -9.47 -8.49 18.86
CA THR A 141 -8.01 -8.55 18.70
C THR A 141 -7.53 -7.55 17.66
N VAL A 142 -6.46 -6.84 17.98
CA VAL A 142 -5.71 -6.00 17.02
C VAL A 142 -4.33 -6.61 16.82
N MET A 143 -4.03 -7.05 15.61
CA MET A 143 -2.72 -7.54 15.21
C MET A 143 -2.05 -6.49 14.32
N ALA A 144 -0.79 -6.17 14.57
CA ALA A 144 -0.01 -5.22 13.80
C ALA A 144 1.28 -5.85 13.26
N VAL A 145 1.58 -5.53 11.99
CA VAL A 145 2.85 -5.84 11.32
C VAL A 145 3.43 -4.53 10.81
N THR A 146 4.64 -4.16 11.26
CA THR A 146 5.19 -2.81 11.03
C THR A 146 6.42 -2.76 10.12
N ASP A 147 6.92 -3.91 9.67
CA ASP A 147 8.16 -4.05 8.91
C ASP A 147 8.05 -5.16 7.84
N VAL A 148 6.92 -5.15 7.12
CA VAL A 148 6.62 -6.16 6.08
C VAL A 148 7.78 -6.36 5.13
N SER A 149 8.37 -5.29 4.61
CA SER A 149 9.51 -5.33 3.70
C SER A 149 10.79 -4.96 4.43
N SER A 150 11.20 -5.78 5.42
CA SER A 150 12.42 -5.56 6.21
C SER A 150 13.64 -5.17 5.35
N PRO A 151 13.97 -5.85 4.22
CA PRO A 151 15.13 -5.47 3.40
C PRO A 151 14.98 -4.10 2.71
N ALA A 152 13.75 -3.67 2.41
CA ALA A 152 13.51 -2.34 1.86
C ALA A 152 13.64 -1.26 2.94
N LEU A 153 13.16 -1.54 4.16
CA LEU A 153 13.32 -0.67 5.34
C LEU A 153 14.80 -0.48 5.72
N GLU A 154 15.61 -1.55 5.73
CA GLU A 154 17.06 -1.50 5.95
C GLU A 154 17.76 -0.54 4.97
N GLY A 155 17.29 -0.51 3.72
CA GLY A 155 17.79 0.39 2.68
C GLY A 155 17.11 1.75 2.64
N MET A 156 16.09 2.01 3.47
CA MET A 156 15.21 3.19 3.40
C MET A 156 14.75 3.47 1.96
N GLN A 157 14.35 2.42 1.24
CA GLN A 157 13.94 2.48 -0.16
C GLN A 157 12.57 1.83 -0.35
N ARG A 158 11.83 2.29 -1.36
CA ARG A 158 10.48 1.80 -1.65
C ARG A 158 10.47 0.31 -1.94
N ARG A 159 11.38 -0.16 -2.80
CA ARG A 159 11.30 -1.48 -3.41
C ARG A 159 12.13 -2.53 -2.68
N TRP A 160 11.64 -3.76 -2.69
CA TRP A 160 12.36 -4.93 -2.23
C TRP A 160 13.58 -5.20 -3.11
N PRO A 161 14.81 -5.25 -2.55
CA PRO A 161 15.98 -5.64 -3.29
C PRO A 161 15.95 -7.16 -3.55
N ASN A 162 15.99 -7.55 -4.81
CA ASN A 162 16.01 -8.94 -5.24
C ASN A 162 17.32 -9.24 -5.94
N SER A 163 17.88 -10.43 -5.72
CA SER A 163 19.20 -10.83 -6.23
C SER A 163 19.14 -11.70 -7.49
N GLY A 164 17.99 -11.71 -8.19
CA GLY A 164 17.77 -12.64 -9.30
C GLY A 164 18.69 -12.42 -10.51
N ARG A 165 18.91 -11.14 -10.91
CA ARG A 165 19.71 -10.76 -12.09
C ARG A 165 20.59 -9.54 -11.81
N GLY A 166 21.39 -9.60 -10.73
CA GLY A 166 22.12 -8.44 -10.24
C GLY A 166 21.28 -7.66 -9.23
N VAL A 167 21.05 -6.37 -9.45
CA VAL A 167 20.20 -5.54 -8.56
C VAL A 167 18.83 -5.34 -9.19
N ASP A 168 17.94 -6.28 -8.99
CA ASP A 168 16.52 -6.13 -9.33
C ASP A 168 15.78 -5.52 -8.13
N LEU A 169 14.92 -4.53 -8.41
CA LEU A 169 14.08 -3.88 -7.42
C LEU A 169 12.62 -4.21 -7.69
N ILE A 170 12.00 -4.96 -6.79
CA ILE A 170 10.60 -5.39 -6.92
C ILE A 170 9.71 -4.56 -6.01
N ASP A 171 8.64 -3.99 -6.55
CA ASP A 171 7.58 -3.40 -5.73
C ASP A 171 6.73 -4.54 -5.16
N ILE A 172 6.92 -4.85 -3.87
CA ILE A 172 6.18 -5.94 -3.21
C ILE A 172 4.68 -5.64 -3.17
N ASN A 173 4.28 -4.35 -3.24
CA ASN A 173 2.87 -3.97 -3.33
C ASN A 173 2.29 -4.10 -4.76
N ARG A 174 2.89 -4.96 -5.57
CA ARG A 174 2.38 -5.50 -6.84
C ARG A 174 2.42 -7.03 -6.87
N GLU A 175 2.83 -7.66 -5.75
CA GLU A 175 3.01 -9.11 -5.65
C GLU A 175 1.90 -9.80 -4.84
N TRP A 176 1.00 -9.05 -4.15
CA TRP A 176 -0.04 -9.62 -3.32
C TRP A 176 -1.17 -10.30 -4.13
N PRO A 177 -1.72 -11.44 -3.64
CA PRO A 177 -1.46 -12.09 -2.34
C PRO A 177 -0.14 -12.86 -2.27
N GLY A 178 0.65 -12.89 -3.33
CA GLY A 178 1.89 -13.62 -3.44
C GLY A 178 1.70 -15.12 -3.69
N ASN A 179 2.84 -15.81 -3.77
CA ASN A 179 2.87 -17.27 -3.94
C ASN A 179 4.08 -17.83 -3.17
N GLU A 180 3.84 -18.69 -2.19
CA GLU A 180 4.89 -19.28 -1.36
C GLU A 180 5.95 -20.05 -2.17
N ASN A 181 5.60 -20.47 -3.40
CA ASN A 181 6.47 -21.11 -4.38
C ASN A 181 6.76 -20.20 -5.59
N GLY A 182 6.51 -18.89 -5.47
CA GLY A 182 6.68 -17.92 -6.54
C GLY A 182 8.11 -17.81 -7.08
N ALA A 183 8.26 -17.14 -8.21
CA ALA A 183 9.54 -16.99 -8.90
C ALA A 183 10.52 -16.01 -8.21
N THR A 184 10.01 -15.09 -7.38
CA THR A 184 10.81 -14.07 -6.69
C THR A 184 10.74 -14.24 -5.18
N ALA A 185 11.76 -13.74 -4.46
CA ALA A 185 11.74 -13.72 -3.00
C ALA A 185 10.61 -12.83 -2.46
N ALA A 186 10.32 -11.70 -3.12
CA ALA A 186 9.22 -10.81 -2.76
C ALA A 186 7.88 -11.51 -2.85
N SER A 187 7.57 -12.21 -3.96
CA SER A 187 6.33 -12.96 -4.13
C SER A 187 6.18 -14.09 -3.12
N ARG A 188 7.28 -14.83 -2.81
CA ARG A 188 7.27 -15.86 -1.76
C ARG A 188 7.04 -15.28 -0.38
N HIS A 189 7.64 -14.13 -0.08
CA HIS A 189 7.47 -13.44 1.19
C HIS A 189 6.03 -12.97 1.37
N ALA A 190 5.47 -12.30 0.35
CA ALA A 190 4.07 -11.89 0.33
C ALA A 190 3.12 -13.10 0.55
N GLY A 191 3.35 -14.21 -0.14
CA GLY A 191 2.58 -15.45 0.00
C GLY A 191 2.63 -16.04 1.40
N LEU A 192 3.82 -16.11 2.02
CA LEU A 192 3.98 -16.58 3.40
C LEU A 192 3.22 -15.69 4.39
N LEU A 193 3.37 -14.37 4.26
CA LEU A 193 2.68 -13.43 5.14
C LEU A 193 1.17 -13.50 4.95
N PHE A 194 0.69 -13.42 3.71
CA PHE A 194 -0.74 -13.38 3.44
C PHE A 194 -1.45 -14.64 3.92
N ASN A 195 -0.93 -15.82 3.56
CA ASN A 195 -1.59 -17.10 3.85
C ASN A 195 -1.48 -17.54 5.30
N ARG A 196 -0.34 -17.24 5.96
CA ARG A 196 -0.01 -17.83 7.27
C ARG A 196 -0.05 -16.84 8.44
N LEU A 197 -0.17 -15.53 8.16
CA LEU A 197 -0.17 -14.50 9.18
C LEU A 197 -1.35 -13.54 9.03
N LEU A 198 -1.53 -12.92 7.86
CA LEU A 198 -2.45 -11.79 7.71
C LEU A 198 -3.90 -12.24 7.55
N ARG A 199 -4.20 -12.96 6.45
CA ARG A 199 -5.55 -13.42 6.11
C ARG A 199 -6.23 -14.24 7.21
N PRO A 200 -5.57 -15.23 7.87
CA PRO A 200 -6.24 -16.05 8.89
C PRO A 200 -6.69 -15.26 10.13
N ASN A 201 -6.11 -14.07 10.35
CA ASN A 201 -6.30 -13.27 11.54
C ASN A 201 -7.11 -11.98 11.31
N ALA A 202 -7.71 -11.81 10.12
CA ALA A 202 -8.41 -10.59 9.73
C ALA A 202 -9.91 -10.83 9.51
N ASP A 203 -10.76 -10.09 10.23
CA ASP A 203 -12.15 -9.85 9.86
C ASP A 203 -12.27 -8.56 9.03
N PHE A 204 -11.29 -7.65 9.17
CA PHE A 204 -11.01 -6.50 8.31
C PHE A 204 -9.54 -6.09 8.45
N ALA A 205 -9.02 -5.31 7.48
CA ALA A 205 -7.62 -4.91 7.47
C ALA A 205 -7.43 -3.44 7.08
N ILE A 206 -6.31 -2.85 7.51
CA ILE A 206 -5.91 -1.48 7.15
C ILE A 206 -4.43 -1.53 6.79
N ASP A 207 -4.12 -1.13 5.54
CA ASP A 207 -2.78 -1.15 4.95
C ASP A 207 -2.23 0.28 4.85
N PHE A 208 -1.38 0.67 5.80
CA PHE A 208 -0.90 2.04 5.96
C PHE A 208 0.30 2.33 5.07
N HIS A 209 0.20 3.40 4.29
CA HIS A 209 1.20 3.89 3.36
C HIS A 209 1.49 5.38 3.52
N THR A 210 2.40 5.89 2.72
CA THR A 210 2.65 7.31 2.47
C THR A 210 2.92 7.51 0.98
N GLY A 211 3.06 8.74 0.52
CA GLY A 211 3.72 9.02 -0.75
C GLY A 211 5.09 8.36 -0.82
N THR A 212 5.66 8.28 -2.00
CA THR A 212 6.99 7.69 -2.23
C THR A 212 8.08 8.77 -2.22
N THR A 213 9.34 8.37 -2.05
CA THR A 213 10.49 9.27 -2.21
C THR A 213 10.38 10.05 -3.52
N GLY A 214 10.45 11.38 -3.44
CA GLY A 214 10.35 12.29 -4.57
C GLY A 214 8.92 12.66 -4.99
N PHE A 215 7.89 12.13 -4.29
CA PHE A 215 6.49 12.46 -4.55
C PHE A 215 5.65 12.43 -3.27
N ASP A 216 5.23 13.59 -2.81
CA ASP A 216 4.45 13.75 -1.60
C ASP A 216 2.95 13.72 -1.90
N VAL A 217 2.17 13.26 -0.94
CA VAL A 217 0.71 13.19 -1.03
C VAL A 217 0.05 13.90 0.16
N THR A 218 -1.24 14.19 0.04
CA THR A 218 -2.06 14.68 1.15
C THR A 218 -2.33 13.58 2.17
N ALA A 219 -3.01 13.90 3.25
CA ALA A 219 -3.65 12.91 4.12
C ALA A 219 -4.95 12.45 3.47
N PHE A 220 -4.98 11.23 2.92
CA PHE A 220 -6.18 10.68 2.29
C PHE A 220 -6.34 9.16 2.51
N ASN A 221 -7.53 8.64 2.26
CA ASN A 221 -7.78 7.20 2.20
C ASN A 221 -8.05 6.78 0.75
N LEU A 222 -7.39 5.69 0.31
CA LEU A 222 -7.68 5.01 -0.95
C LEU A 222 -8.56 3.80 -0.66
N ALA A 223 -9.74 3.71 -1.27
CA ALA A 223 -10.74 2.72 -0.88
C ALA A 223 -11.76 2.41 -1.96
N SER A 224 -12.23 1.15 -2.00
CA SER A 224 -13.38 0.70 -2.78
C SER A 224 -14.69 1.12 -2.07
N MET A 225 -15.18 2.32 -2.37
CA MET A 225 -16.33 2.93 -1.69
C MET A 225 -17.69 2.30 -2.05
N ASP A 226 -17.73 1.41 -3.03
CA ASP A 226 -18.87 0.57 -3.40
C ASP A 226 -19.10 -0.59 -2.41
N VAL A 227 -18.11 -0.91 -1.58
CA VAL A 227 -18.23 -1.88 -0.48
C VAL A 227 -18.68 -1.16 0.80
N PRO A 228 -19.92 -1.39 1.29
CA PRO A 228 -20.50 -0.63 2.40
C PRO A 228 -19.65 -0.63 3.67
N GLU A 229 -19.03 -1.76 4.01
CA GLU A 229 -18.17 -1.91 5.19
C GLU A 229 -16.90 -1.05 5.06
N ILE A 230 -16.30 -1.00 3.88
CA ILE A 230 -15.12 -0.18 3.61
C ILE A 230 -15.49 1.29 3.68
N LYS A 231 -16.59 1.69 3.02
CA LYS A 231 -17.11 3.06 3.08
C LYS A 231 -17.31 3.52 4.52
N ALA A 232 -17.98 2.69 5.34
CA ALA A 232 -18.23 3.01 6.75
C ALA A 232 -16.92 3.24 7.54
N MET A 233 -15.86 2.48 7.25
CA MET A 233 -14.56 2.63 7.92
C MET A 233 -13.81 3.89 7.49
N VAL A 234 -13.73 4.18 6.17
CA VAL A 234 -12.92 5.29 5.67
C VAL A 234 -13.52 6.66 5.99
N GLU A 235 -14.85 6.76 6.09
CA GLU A 235 -15.56 7.97 6.50
C GLU A 235 -15.33 8.36 7.97
N LEU A 236 -14.80 7.43 8.79
CA LEU A 236 -14.44 7.66 10.20
C LEU A 236 -13.09 8.38 10.39
N TYR A 237 -12.33 8.59 9.31
CA TYR A 237 -11.05 9.29 9.38
C TYR A 237 -11.24 10.79 9.20
N PRO A 238 -10.69 11.63 10.09
CA PRO A 238 -10.76 13.10 9.97
C PRO A 238 -9.72 13.63 8.97
N VAL A 239 -9.72 13.07 7.75
CA VAL A 239 -8.84 13.46 6.64
C VAL A 239 -9.57 14.23 5.58
N GLY A 240 -8.90 15.13 4.86
CA GLY A 240 -9.53 16.05 3.91
C GLY A 240 -9.97 15.38 2.61
N GLN A 241 -9.43 14.22 2.26
CA GLN A 241 -9.70 13.59 0.96
C GLN A 241 -9.92 12.07 1.09
N ILE A 242 -10.80 11.54 0.24
CA ILE A 242 -10.95 10.11 -0.03
C ILE A 242 -10.81 9.91 -1.54
N PHE A 243 -9.88 9.03 -1.95
CA PHE A 243 -9.81 8.56 -3.32
C PHE A 243 -10.59 7.25 -3.45
N ALA A 244 -11.80 7.37 -3.97
CA ALA A 244 -12.74 6.27 -4.19
C ALA A 244 -12.32 5.46 -5.42
N ASN A 245 -11.38 4.52 -5.26
CA ASN A 245 -10.82 3.72 -6.34
C ASN A 245 -10.38 2.35 -5.83
N HIS A 246 -10.43 1.32 -6.69
CA HIS A 246 -9.99 -0.03 -6.38
C HIS A 246 -8.47 -0.23 -6.39
N ALA A 247 -7.70 0.82 -6.73
CA ALA A 247 -6.26 0.74 -6.92
C ALA A 247 -5.81 -0.27 -8.01
N TYR A 248 -4.52 -0.60 -8.02
CA TYR A 248 -3.94 -1.51 -9.01
C TYR A 248 -4.00 -2.97 -8.53
N PRO A 249 -4.04 -3.94 -9.45
CA PRO A 249 -3.86 -5.35 -9.09
C PRO A 249 -2.55 -5.58 -8.33
N GLY A 250 -2.56 -6.51 -7.39
CA GLY A 250 -1.38 -6.89 -6.63
C GLY A 250 -1.06 -6.00 -5.43
N VAL A 251 -1.91 -5.00 -5.09
CA VAL A 251 -1.79 -4.26 -3.83
C VAL A 251 -2.43 -5.05 -2.68
N LEU A 252 -1.93 -4.84 -1.45
CA LEU A 252 -2.32 -5.67 -0.32
C LEU A 252 -3.79 -5.54 0.05
N HIS A 253 -4.35 -4.32 0.10
CA HIS A 253 -5.75 -4.18 0.46
C HIS A 253 -6.69 -4.85 -0.55
N ASN A 254 -6.38 -4.83 -1.86
CA ASN A 254 -7.16 -5.58 -2.86
C ASN A 254 -7.08 -7.08 -2.62
N ALA A 255 -5.91 -7.62 -2.26
CA ALA A 255 -5.79 -9.04 -1.96
C ALA A 255 -6.69 -9.48 -0.79
N PHE A 256 -6.93 -8.61 0.21
CA PHE A 256 -7.93 -8.85 1.25
C PHE A 256 -9.36 -8.78 0.70
N VAL A 257 -9.68 -7.74 -0.08
CA VAL A 257 -11.02 -7.55 -0.68
C VAL A 257 -11.39 -8.72 -1.58
N ASP A 258 -10.45 -9.22 -2.39
CA ASP A 258 -10.63 -10.36 -3.30
C ASP A 258 -11.01 -11.67 -2.57
N VAL A 259 -10.68 -11.78 -1.28
CA VAL A 259 -11.06 -12.92 -0.44
C VAL A 259 -12.20 -12.60 0.53
N GLY A 260 -12.91 -11.48 0.32
CA GLY A 260 -14.08 -11.07 1.09
C GLY A 260 -13.77 -10.43 2.45
N ILE A 261 -12.56 -9.95 2.67
CA ILE A 261 -12.14 -9.23 3.88
C ILE A 261 -12.11 -7.73 3.56
N PRO A 262 -12.97 -6.90 4.17
CA PRO A 262 -12.96 -5.45 3.94
C PRO A 262 -11.59 -4.84 4.30
N ALA A 263 -11.01 -4.07 3.36
CA ALA A 263 -9.72 -3.43 3.57
C ALA A 263 -9.58 -2.14 2.75
N PHE A 264 -8.71 -1.24 3.20
CA PHE A 264 -8.40 0.02 2.51
C PHE A 264 -7.00 0.51 2.89
N THR A 265 -6.53 1.55 2.19
CA THR A 265 -5.19 2.13 2.40
C THR A 265 -5.27 3.58 2.83
N PRO A 266 -4.85 3.92 4.06
CA PRO A 266 -4.47 5.28 4.47
C PRO A 266 -3.13 5.69 3.84
N GLU A 267 -3.06 6.93 3.31
CA GLU A 267 -1.88 7.56 2.74
C GLU A 267 -1.48 8.78 3.57
N ILE A 268 -0.28 8.77 4.18
CA ILE A 268 0.11 9.66 5.29
C ILE A 268 1.25 10.60 4.87
N GLY A 269 0.99 11.46 3.90
CA GLY A 269 1.94 12.51 3.51
C GLY A 269 3.19 11.98 2.79
N ALA A 270 4.35 12.54 3.13
CA ALA A 270 5.62 12.30 2.45
C ALA A 270 6.36 11.06 2.96
N ALA A 271 7.17 10.45 2.08
CA ALA A 271 8.13 9.42 2.44
C ALA A 271 9.28 9.96 3.29
N ARG A 272 9.99 9.07 4.01
CA ARG A 272 11.23 9.32 4.78
C ARG A 272 11.14 10.34 5.90
N VAL A 273 9.93 10.78 6.25
CA VAL A 273 9.71 11.75 7.34
C VAL A 273 8.66 11.23 8.30
N LEU A 274 8.64 11.79 9.51
CA LEU A 274 7.56 11.62 10.48
C LEU A 274 6.72 12.90 10.49
N ASN A 275 5.57 12.87 9.84
CA ASN A 275 4.60 13.96 9.88
C ASN A 275 3.65 13.74 11.07
N LEU A 276 4.01 14.23 12.25
CA LEU A 276 3.25 13.98 13.48
C LEU A 276 1.83 14.54 13.44
N GLU A 277 1.60 15.62 12.71
CA GLU A 277 0.25 16.20 12.54
C GLU A 277 -0.64 15.23 11.76
N MET A 278 -0.20 14.79 10.58
CA MET A 278 -0.95 13.81 9.78
C MET A 278 -1.08 12.47 10.53
N ILE A 279 -0.01 11.96 11.16
CA ILE A 279 -0.04 10.75 11.98
C ILE A 279 -1.19 10.82 13.00
N SER A 280 -1.38 11.98 13.66
CA SER A 280 -2.44 12.14 14.65
C SER A 280 -3.85 11.94 14.07
N LEU A 281 -4.09 12.39 12.83
CA LEU A 281 -5.37 12.21 12.14
C LEU A 281 -5.65 10.73 11.86
N PHE A 282 -4.62 9.99 11.43
CA PHE A 282 -4.78 8.57 11.12
C PHE A 282 -4.86 7.69 12.38
N VAL A 283 -4.19 8.07 13.47
CA VAL A 283 -4.39 7.44 14.79
C VAL A 283 -5.83 7.65 15.25
N GLU A 284 -6.36 8.88 15.20
CA GLU A 284 -7.74 9.20 15.57
C GLU A 284 -8.73 8.39 14.73
N GLY A 285 -8.57 8.37 13.40
CA GLY A 285 -9.41 7.61 12.48
C GLY A 285 -9.37 6.11 12.75
N THR A 286 -8.18 5.54 12.98
CA THR A 286 -8.05 4.13 13.34
C THR A 286 -8.75 3.81 14.66
N MET A 287 -8.57 4.64 15.68
CA MET A 287 -9.28 4.49 16.96
C MET A 287 -10.80 4.58 16.78
N ASN A 288 -11.30 5.43 15.87
CA ASN A 288 -12.72 5.50 15.52
C ASN A 288 -13.20 4.19 14.86
N VAL A 289 -12.42 3.60 13.93
CA VAL A 289 -12.74 2.30 13.32
C VAL A 289 -12.80 1.20 14.40
N LEU A 290 -11.85 1.17 15.33
CA LEU A 290 -11.86 0.18 16.43
C LEU A 290 -13.09 0.34 17.34
N LYS A 291 -13.51 1.58 17.61
CA LYS A 291 -14.75 1.86 18.36
C LYS A 291 -16.00 1.48 17.58
N HIS A 292 -16.06 1.79 16.30
CA HIS A 292 -17.16 1.44 15.41
C HIS A 292 -17.42 -0.07 15.39
N HIS A 293 -16.35 -0.86 15.38
CA HIS A 293 -16.44 -2.33 15.41
C HIS A 293 -16.55 -2.92 16.83
N GLY A 294 -16.69 -2.08 17.85
CA GLY A 294 -16.85 -2.52 19.25
C GLY A 294 -15.60 -3.17 19.85
N ILE A 295 -14.42 -2.97 19.23
CA ILE A 295 -13.14 -3.43 19.81
C ILE A 295 -12.76 -2.54 21.00
N LEU A 296 -13.00 -1.24 20.88
CA LEU A 296 -12.85 -0.27 21.95
C LEU A 296 -14.20 0.31 22.35
N ALA A 297 -14.32 0.67 23.63
CA ALA A 297 -15.46 1.43 24.12
C ALA A 297 -15.26 2.95 23.94
N GLY A 298 -16.34 3.72 24.02
CA GLY A 298 -16.32 5.17 24.03
C GLY A 298 -16.85 5.83 22.76
N PRO A 299 -17.03 7.17 22.79
CA PRO A 299 -17.52 7.92 21.64
C PRO A 299 -16.48 8.01 20.52
N LEU A 300 -16.94 8.22 19.30
CA LEU A 300 -16.07 8.55 18.18
C LEU A 300 -15.41 9.91 18.42
N GLY A 301 -14.19 10.09 17.90
CA GLY A 301 -13.56 11.38 17.70
C GLY A 301 -14.09 12.05 16.45
N ARG A 302 -13.31 12.99 15.89
CA ARG A 302 -13.62 13.63 14.61
C ARG A 302 -13.63 12.61 13.48
N THR A 303 -14.43 12.90 12.46
CA THR A 303 -14.62 12.06 11.26
C THR A 303 -14.44 12.88 9.99
N GLY A 304 -14.46 12.25 8.81
CA GLY A 304 -14.42 12.95 7.54
C GLY A 304 -15.53 13.98 7.38
N LYS A 305 -16.71 13.72 7.96
CA LYS A 305 -17.83 14.68 7.95
C LYS A 305 -17.49 15.97 8.70
N ASP A 306 -16.75 15.87 9.81
CA ASP A 306 -16.42 17.03 10.65
C ASP A 306 -15.38 17.94 10.00
N VAL A 307 -14.57 17.42 9.07
CA VAL A 307 -13.56 18.17 8.34
C VAL A 307 -13.97 18.53 6.91
N GLY A 308 -15.18 18.13 6.47
CA GLY A 308 -15.67 18.44 5.12
C GLY A 308 -14.92 17.70 4.03
N VAL A 309 -14.72 16.37 4.21
CA VAL A 309 -13.95 15.53 3.30
C VAL A 309 -14.41 15.66 1.85
N PHE A 310 -13.44 15.83 0.93
CA PHE A 310 -13.66 15.75 -0.52
C PHE A 310 -13.50 14.29 -0.99
N ILE A 311 -14.50 13.81 -1.73
CA ILE A 311 -14.48 12.45 -2.30
C ILE A 311 -14.35 12.56 -3.80
N GLY A 312 -13.20 12.16 -4.35
CA GLY A 312 -12.95 12.00 -5.78
C GLY A 312 -12.82 10.53 -6.15
N ASN A 313 -13.19 10.18 -7.37
CA ASN A 313 -13.08 8.83 -7.90
C ASN A 313 -12.08 8.68 -9.05
N SER A 314 -11.44 9.77 -9.42
CA SER A 314 -10.46 9.82 -10.50
C SER A 314 -9.35 10.81 -10.17
N ALA A 315 -8.15 10.56 -10.67
CA ALA A 315 -7.01 11.47 -10.54
C ALA A 315 -6.44 11.82 -11.91
N LEU A 316 -6.29 13.13 -12.19
CA LEU A 316 -5.64 13.64 -13.38
C LEU A 316 -4.14 13.79 -13.13
N PRO A 317 -3.27 13.03 -13.81
CA PRO A 317 -1.84 13.26 -13.76
C PRO A 317 -1.45 14.49 -14.59
N ILE A 318 -0.69 15.39 -14.00
CA ILE A 318 0.00 16.46 -14.72
C ILE A 318 1.42 15.98 -14.97
N LEU A 319 1.72 15.62 -16.23
CA LEU A 319 2.99 15.01 -16.61
C LEU A 319 3.97 16.05 -17.18
N ALA A 320 5.24 15.95 -16.80
CA ALA A 320 6.31 16.73 -17.38
C ALA A 320 6.46 16.43 -18.88
N THR A 321 6.62 17.47 -19.70
CA THR A 321 6.90 17.34 -21.15
C THR A 321 8.34 17.70 -21.49
N GLN A 322 9.06 18.32 -20.56
CA GLN A 322 10.44 18.74 -20.67
C GLN A 322 11.26 18.22 -19.48
N GLY A 323 12.59 18.30 -19.55
CA GLY A 323 13.47 18.16 -18.41
C GLY A 323 13.75 19.50 -17.74
N GLY A 324 14.01 19.52 -16.43
CA GLY A 324 14.43 20.72 -15.72
C GLY A 324 13.91 20.85 -14.31
N LEU A 325 14.16 22.03 -13.72
CA LEU A 325 13.69 22.39 -12.38
C LEU A 325 12.18 22.64 -12.39
N VAL A 326 11.50 22.04 -11.43
CA VAL A 326 10.04 22.17 -11.26
C VAL A 326 9.76 23.21 -10.17
N GLU A 327 8.90 24.16 -10.51
CA GLU A 327 8.34 25.14 -9.58
C GLU A 327 6.83 24.96 -9.54
N HIS A 328 6.30 24.52 -8.39
CA HIS A 328 4.87 24.38 -8.19
C HIS A 328 4.22 25.74 -7.90
N LEU A 329 3.09 26.00 -8.53
CA LEU A 329 2.26 27.20 -8.34
C LEU A 329 1.06 26.93 -7.43
N VAL A 330 0.88 25.71 -7.03
CA VAL A 330 -0.18 25.23 -6.12
C VAL A 330 0.47 24.34 -5.03
N LYS A 331 -0.28 24.08 -3.97
CA LYS A 331 0.13 23.22 -2.85
C LYS A 331 -0.81 22.03 -2.73
N LEU A 332 -0.39 21.01 -1.97
CA LEU A 332 -1.26 19.92 -1.56
C LEU A 332 -2.52 20.48 -0.87
N ASN A 333 -3.68 19.90 -1.15
CA ASN A 333 -5.02 20.30 -0.75
C ASN A 333 -5.57 21.58 -1.42
N ASP A 334 -4.81 22.26 -2.28
CA ASP A 334 -5.37 23.42 -3.00
C ASP A 334 -6.47 22.95 -3.97
N LYS A 335 -7.54 23.73 -4.05
CA LYS A 335 -8.55 23.62 -5.10
C LYS A 335 -8.02 24.27 -6.36
N VAL A 336 -8.18 23.60 -7.49
CA VAL A 336 -7.77 24.12 -8.80
C VAL A 336 -8.95 24.13 -9.75
N GLU A 337 -8.95 25.13 -10.63
CA GLU A 337 -9.93 25.29 -11.68
C GLU A 337 -9.39 24.78 -13.03
N ALA A 338 -10.28 24.46 -13.97
CA ALA A 338 -9.89 24.14 -15.34
C ALA A 338 -9.15 25.34 -15.98
N GLY A 339 -7.97 25.08 -16.57
CA GLY A 339 -7.10 26.09 -17.16
C GLY A 339 -6.13 26.76 -16.16
N GLN A 340 -6.24 26.47 -14.86
CA GLN A 340 -5.33 27.03 -13.86
C GLN A 340 -3.91 26.45 -14.02
N LYS A 341 -2.89 27.33 -14.01
CA LYS A 341 -1.50 26.90 -13.96
C LYS A 341 -1.18 26.24 -12.61
N VAL A 342 -0.53 25.09 -12.66
CA VAL A 342 -0.19 24.29 -11.47
C VAL A 342 1.32 24.15 -11.28
N ALA A 343 2.10 24.22 -12.36
CA ALA A 343 3.56 24.18 -12.29
C ALA A 343 4.21 24.85 -13.51
N ILE A 344 5.46 25.26 -13.36
CA ILE A 344 6.36 25.65 -14.46
C ILE A 344 7.65 24.84 -14.38
N GLN A 345 8.33 24.73 -15.51
CA GLN A 345 9.61 24.04 -15.58
C GLN A 345 10.67 24.93 -16.22
N ARG A 346 11.87 24.94 -15.61
CA ARG A 346 12.98 25.78 -16.04
C ARG A 346 14.18 24.92 -16.46
N ASN A 347 14.86 25.34 -17.52
CA ASN A 347 16.14 24.74 -17.94
C ASN A 347 17.31 25.20 -17.04
N SER A 348 18.51 24.72 -17.33
CA SER A 348 19.73 25.07 -16.57
C SER A 348 20.13 26.55 -16.68
N PHE A 349 19.55 27.32 -17.60
CA PHE A 349 19.76 28.76 -17.74
C PHE A 349 18.73 29.59 -16.98
N GLY A 350 17.75 28.94 -16.30
CA GLY A 350 16.65 29.59 -15.60
C GLY A 350 15.50 30.03 -16.50
N GLU A 351 15.53 29.70 -17.80
CA GLU A 351 14.46 30.03 -18.73
C GLU A 351 13.29 29.08 -18.53
N VAL A 352 12.05 29.59 -18.58
CA VAL A 352 10.82 28.77 -18.56
C VAL A 352 10.71 28.01 -19.88
N VAL A 353 10.77 26.70 -19.82
CA VAL A 353 10.68 25.81 -20.97
C VAL A 353 9.33 25.12 -21.12
N ALA A 354 8.54 25.05 -20.04
CA ALA A 354 7.17 24.55 -20.06
C ALA A 354 6.32 25.16 -18.94
N GLU A 355 5.04 25.27 -19.21
CA GLU A 355 3.99 25.64 -18.24
C GLU A 355 2.92 24.54 -18.24
N TYR A 356 2.44 24.19 -17.09
CA TYR A 356 1.49 23.09 -16.89
C TYR A 356 0.19 23.61 -16.29
N THR A 357 -0.93 23.22 -16.87
CA THR A 357 -2.26 23.62 -16.43
C THR A 357 -3.10 22.38 -16.11
N SER A 358 -4.02 22.51 -15.14
CA SER A 358 -5.08 21.52 -14.96
C SER A 358 -6.11 21.66 -16.06
N SER A 359 -6.48 20.57 -16.71
CA SER A 359 -7.55 20.57 -17.73
C SER A 359 -8.96 20.50 -17.12
N LEU A 360 -9.08 20.31 -15.80
CA LEU A 360 -10.34 20.20 -15.08
C LEU A 360 -10.21 20.78 -13.67
N ALA A 361 -11.36 21.02 -13.02
CA ALA A 361 -11.43 21.43 -11.62
C ALA A 361 -11.29 20.21 -10.69
N GLY A 362 -10.64 20.40 -9.54
CA GLY A 362 -10.43 19.35 -8.55
C GLY A 362 -9.57 19.82 -7.39
N GLU A 363 -9.00 18.89 -6.65
CA GLU A 363 -8.08 19.17 -5.52
C GLU A 363 -6.72 18.51 -5.73
N VAL A 364 -5.64 19.21 -5.40
CA VAL A 364 -4.26 18.65 -5.47
C VAL A 364 -4.12 17.58 -4.39
N THR A 365 -3.96 16.32 -4.80
CA THR A 365 -3.81 15.18 -3.88
C THR A 365 -2.39 14.67 -3.80
N GLY A 366 -1.56 14.93 -4.82
CA GLY A 366 -0.15 14.53 -4.84
C GLY A 366 0.69 15.52 -5.63
N GLN A 367 1.96 15.64 -5.26
CA GLN A 367 2.85 16.62 -5.83
C GLN A 367 4.31 16.12 -5.80
N ARG A 368 5.05 16.34 -6.89
CA ARG A 368 6.47 16.01 -6.94
C ARG A 368 7.24 16.85 -5.91
N SER A 369 7.98 16.20 -5.03
CA SER A 369 8.86 16.85 -4.05
C SER A 369 10.32 16.91 -4.51
N ASP A 370 10.72 16.08 -5.47
CA ASP A 370 12.01 16.27 -6.15
C ASP A 370 11.96 17.54 -7.01
N ALA A 371 12.91 18.43 -6.79
CA ALA A 371 12.96 19.72 -7.49
C ALA A 371 13.27 19.61 -8.98
N MET A 372 13.71 18.45 -9.47
CA MET A 372 13.98 18.20 -10.89
C MET A 372 13.08 17.08 -11.43
N SER A 373 12.73 17.19 -12.70
CA SER A 373 11.91 16.20 -13.39
C SER A 373 12.40 16.00 -14.83
N GLU A 374 12.12 14.83 -15.35
CA GLU A 374 12.33 14.47 -16.76
C GLU A 374 10.96 14.24 -17.45
N PRO A 375 10.91 14.24 -18.80
CA PRO A 375 9.68 13.99 -19.53
C PRO A 375 8.99 12.69 -19.11
N GLY A 376 7.66 12.75 -18.94
CA GLY A 376 6.84 11.61 -18.53
C GLY A 376 6.64 11.46 -17.01
N ASN A 377 7.46 12.12 -16.19
CA ASN A 377 7.28 12.07 -14.75
C ASN A 377 6.05 12.87 -14.29
N PRO A 378 5.27 12.39 -13.31
CA PRO A 378 4.20 13.17 -12.73
C PRO A 378 4.74 14.36 -11.94
N LEU A 379 4.19 15.53 -12.16
CA LEU A 379 4.42 16.75 -11.40
C LEU A 379 3.38 16.93 -10.30
N ALA A 380 2.11 16.63 -10.61
CA ALA A 380 1.02 16.66 -9.66
C ALA A 380 -0.08 15.67 -10.05
N PHE A 381 -0.90 15.30 -9.06
CA PHE A 381 -2.20 14.64 -9.28
C PHE A 381 -3.32 15.53 -8.79
N ILE A 382 -4.36 15.69 -9.62
CA ILE A 382 -5.58 16.42 -9.29
C ILE A 382 -6.68 15.39 -9.08
N LEU A 383 -7.12 15.24 -7.85
CA LEU A 383 -8.26 14.41 -7.50
C LEU A 383 -9.56 15.12 -7.92
N PHE A 384 -10.44 14.41 -8.61
CA PHE A 384 -11.71 14.96 -9.06
C PHE A 384 -12.81 13.89 -9.06
N HIS A 385 -14.05 14.35 -9.14
CA HIS A 385 -15.18 13.45 -9.26
C HIS A 385 -15.61 13.37 -10.72
N LYS A 386 -15.59 12.14 -11.27
CA LYS A 386 -16.03 11.86 -12.65
C LYS A 386 -17.44 11.28 -12.60
N ALA A 387 -18.40 12.01 -13.14
CA ALA A 387 -19.74 11.50 -13.36
C ALA A 387 -19.74 10.47 -14.50
N THR A 388 -20.60 9.45 -14.40
CA THR A 388 -20.83 8.51 -15.49
C THR A 388 -21.75 9.11 -16.55
N PRO A 389 -21.73 8.60 -17.81
CA PRO A 389 -22.64 9.05 -18.86
C PRO A 389 -24.13 9.00 -18.48
N ASP A 390 -24.50 8.12 -17.58
CA ASP A 390 -25.88 7.91 -17.11
C ASP A 390 -26.26 8.74 -15.87
N GLY A 391 -25.39 9.66 -15.44
CA GLY A 391 -25.56 10.45 -14.21
C GLY A 391 -25.36 9.66 -12.91
N GLY A 392 -25.00 8.39 -12.99
CA GLY A 392 -24.56 7.59 -11.85
C GLY A 392 -23.08 7.80 -11.54
N GLU A 393 -22.73 7.75 -10.26
CA GLU A 393 -21.35 7.75 -9.83
C GLU A 393 -20.74 6.36 -10.07
N THR A 394 -19.73 6.25 -10.90
CA THR A 394 -18.92 5.01 -11.01
C THR A 394 -17.51 5.27 -10.55
N TYR A 395 -16.99 4.31 -9.83
CA TYR A 395 -15.58 4.24 -9.53
C TYR A 395 -14.86 3.63 -10.74
N PRO A 396 -13.74 4.18 -11.22
CA PRO A 396 -13.02 3.59 -12.35
C PRO A 396 -12.55 2.18 -11.96
N GLU A 397 -12.79 1.23 -12.88
CA GLU A 397 -12.29 -0.14 -12.81
C GLU A 397 -10.76 -0.19 -12.89
#